data_4f47e54ba9c27a692d98ee09a34d6a5b
#
_entry.id   4f47e54ba9c27a692d98ee09a34d6a5b
#
_cell.length_a   1.000
_cell.length_b   1.000
_cell.length_c   1.000
_cell.angle_alpha   90.00
_cell.angle_beta   90.00
_cell.angle_gamma   90.00
#
_symmetry.space_group_name_H-M   'P 1'
#
loop_
_entity.id
_entity.type
_entity.pdbx_description
1 polymer ?
#
loop_
_entity_poly.entity_id
_entity_poly.type
_entity_poly.pdbx_seq_one_letter_code
_entity_poly.pdbx_strand_id
1 'polypeptide(L)'
;HYRAPLNFLNNSLLEANTSLSSLYRSVEDLSVNGDPDNEILTNLEDDVNTPKVFSRLHYLSEQANKGSIEAAQLLKNSSPILGLLENTSDNWFKTNSFNQDDLSINKLTKRQILELIEKRANAKTKKDFELADKIRKSLDDEGIVLEDNANGTDWRYK
;
A
#
# COMPACT_ATOMS: atom_id res chain seq x y z
N HIS A 1 -13.22 17.98 7.93
CA HIS A 1 -13.32 19.08 6.97
C HIS A 1 -11.96 19.74 6.82
N TYR A 2 -11.57 20.14 5.62
CA TYR A 2 -10.23 20.71 5.34
C TYR A 2 -9.91 22.01 6.12
N ARG A 3 -10.94 22.70 6.62
CA ARG A 3 -10.80 23.90 7.50
C ARG A 3 -10.71 23.56 8.99
N ALA A 4 -10.89 22.32 9.39
CA ALA A 4 -10.79 21.94 10.79
C ALA A 4 -9.32 21.84 11.23
N PRO A 5 -8.99 22.21 12.49
CA PRO A 5 -7.65 22.00 13.00
C PRO A 5 -7.33 20.51 13.00
N LEU A 6 -6.15 20.15 12.49
CA LEU A 6 -5.64 18.80 12.45
C LEU A 6 -4.62 18.59 13.57
N ASN A 7 -4.90 17.68 14.48
CA ASN A 7 -3.91 17.22 15.45
C ASN A 7 -2.96 16.23 14.74
N PHE A 8 -1.71 16.62 14.58
CA PHE A 8 -0.69 15.78 14.00
C PHE A 8 -0.11 14.87 15.08
N LEU A 9 -0.52 13.61 15.07
CA LEU A 9 -0.04 12.57 15.98
C LEU A 9 0.58 11.43 15.17
N ASN A 10 1.60 10.76 15.71
CA ASN A 10 2.24 9.62 15.05
C ASN A 10 1.22 8.50 14.72
N ASN A 11 0.27 8.26 15.63
CA ASN A 11 -0.80 7.29 15.40
C ASN A 11 -1.71 7.67 14.21
N SER A 12 -1.97 8.96 14.01
CA SER A 12 -2.78 9.42 12.85
C SER A 12 -2.10 9.13 11.52
N LEU A 13 -0.76 9.16 11.47
CA LEU A 13 0.00 8.76 10.27
C LEU A 13 -0.10 7.26 10.01
N LEU A 14 -0.03 6.43 11.06
CA LEU A 14 -0.20 4.98 10.93
C LEU A 14 -1.62 4.61 10.45
N GLU A 15 -2.63 5.26 11.02
CA GLU A 15 -4.03 5.09 10.62
C GLU A 15 -4.23 5.49 9.16
N ALA A 16 -3.69 6.64 8.74
CA ALA A 16 -3.75 7.11 7.37
C ALA A 16 -3.04 6.15 6.41
N ASN A 17 -1.86 5.66 6.77
CA ASN A 17 -1.11 4.69 5.99
C ASN A 17 -1.86 3.35 5.84
N THR A 18 -2.46 2.86 6.93
CA THR A 18 -3.29 1.64 6.93
C THR A 18 -4.50 1.81 6.02
N SER A 19 -5.19 2.95 6.15
CA SER A 19 -6.32 3.32 5.32
C SER A 19 -5.96 3.35 3.83
N LEU A 20 -4.89 4.07 3.48
CA LEU A 20 -4.41 4.19 2.11
C LEU A 20 -3.95 2.84 1.53
N SER A 21 -3.28 2.02 2.33
CA SER A 21 -2.89 0.65 1.94
C SER A 21 -4.12 -0.24 1.66
N SER A 22 -5.21 -0.07 2.41
CA SER A 22 -6.48 -0.75 2.13
C SER A 22 -7.08 -0.32 0.79
N LEU A 23 -7.05 0.98 0.46
CA LEU A 23 -7.50 1.49 -0.83
C LEU A 23 -6.66 0.93 -1.99
N TYR A 24 -5.33 0.85 -1.84
CA TYR A 24 -4.45 0.26 -2.86
C TYR A 24 -4.77 -1.22 -3.12
N ARG A 25 -5.06 -2.02 -2.07
CA ARG A 25 -5.46 -3.43 -2.24
C ARG A 25 -6.77 -3.57 -2.99
N SER A 26 -7.73 -2.65 -2.77
CA SER A 26 -9.05 -2.70 -3.41
C SER A 26 -9.03 -2.42 -4.90
N VAL A 27 -7.98 -1.81 -5.43
CA VAL A 27 -7.83 -1.41 -6.84
C VAL A 27 -6.62 -2.05 -7.51
N GLU A 28 -6.12 -3.15 -6.95
CA GLU A 28 -4.96 -3.87 -7.48
C GLU A 28 -5.16 -4.15 -8.98
N ASP A 29 -4.12 -3.83 -9.76
CA ASP A 29 -4.06 -3.99 -11.22
C ASP A 29 -5.07 -3.18 -12.07
N LEU A 30 -5.89 -2.31 -11.47
CA LEU A 30 -6.77 -1.45 -12.23
C LEU A 30 -6.07 -0.17 -12.70
N SER A 31 -6.39 0.23 -13.93
CA SER A 31 -6.06 1.54 -14.48
C SER A 31 -7.27 2.47 -14.44
N VAL A 32 -7.01 3.78 -14.52
CA VAL A 32 -8.08 4.77 -14.69
C VAL A 32 -8.74 4.53 -16.05
N ASN A 33 -10.05 4.23 -16.03
CA ASN A 33 -10.83 3.90 -17.22
C ASN A 33 -12.30 4.28 -17.03
N GLY A 34 -12.66 5.49 -17.38
CA GLY A 34 -14.02 6.01 -17.30
C GLY A 34 -14.19 7.15 -16.30
N ASP A 35 -15.46 7.45 -16.01
CA ASP A 35 -15.85 8.58 -15.18
C ASP A 35 -15.67 8.29 -13.68
N PRO A 36 -15.42 9.32 -12.88
CA PRO A 36 -15.38 9.22 -11.44
C PRO A 36 -16.79 9.01 -10.85
N ASP A 37 -16.83 8.61 -9.58
CA ASP A 37 -18.07 8.47 -8.83
C ASP A 37 -18.77 9.82 -8.62
N ASN A 38 -20.04 9.91 -9.03
CA ASN A 38 -20.82 11.15 -8.95
C ASN A 38 -21.03 11.64 -7.52
N GLU A 39 -21.12 10.74 -6.54
CA GLU A 39 -21.28 11.12 -5.14
C GLU A 39 -20.01 11.78 -4.60
N ILE A 40 -18.84 11.34 -5.05
CA ILE A 40 -17.55 12.00 -4.74
C ILE A 40 -17.54 13.41 -5.33
N LEU A 41 -17.94 13.58 -6.60
CA LEU A 41 -17.98 14.90 -7.23
C LEU A 41 -18.95 15.84 -6.51
N THR A 42 -20.18 15.39 -6.23
CA THR A 42 -21.17 16.16 -5.50
C THR A 42 -20.68 16.58 -4.12
N ASN A 43 -19.98 15.71 -3.40
CA ASN A 43 -19.43 16.04 -2.09
C ASN A 43 -18.25 17.02 -2.17
N LEU A 44 -17.49 17.02 -3.27
CA LEU A 44 -16.44 18.01 -3.51
C LEU A 44 -17.05 19.39 -3.86
N GLU A 45 -18.14 19.42 -4.57
CA GLU A 45 -18.89 20.65 -4.88
C GLU A 45 -19.57 21.25 -3.64
N ASP A 46 -19.91 20.46 -2.62
CA ASP A 46 -20.44 20.88 -1.32
C ASP A 46 -19.34 21.36 -0.39
N ASP A 47 -18.76 22.53 -0.67
CA ASP A 47 -17.68 23.19 0.09
C ASP A 47 -16.49 22.26 0.38
N VAL A 48 -16.11 21.43 -0.60
CA VAL A 48 -15.03 20.43 -0.47
C VAL A 48 -15.21 19.57 0.77
N ASN A 49 -16.34 18.90 0.87
CA ASN A 49 -16.73 18.08 2.02
C ASN A 49 -15.89 16.79 2.12
N THR A 50 -14.60 16.96 2.42
CA THR A 50 -13.65 15.86 2.48
C THR A 50 -14.06 14.71 3.40
N PRO A 51 -14.73 14.91 4.57
CA PRO A 51 -15.19 13.78 5.37
C PRO A 51 -16.15 12.86 4.63
N LYS A 52 -17.12 13.42 3.88
CA LYS A 52 -18.07 12.62 3.07
C LYS A 52 -17.35 11.93 1.92
N VAL A 53 -16.40 12.62 1.27
CA VAL A 53 -15.57 12.05 0.20
C VAL A 53 -14.80 10.83 0.70
N PHE A 54 -14.10 10.92 1.84
CA PHE A 54 -13.38 9.79 2.42
C PHE A 54 -14.32 8.66 2.83
N SER A 55 -15.49 8.97 3.40
CA SER A 55 -16.50 7.96 3.70
C SER A 55 -16.93 7.19 2.45
N ARG A 56 -17.13 7.90 1.33
CA ARG A 56 -17.48 7.27 0.05
C ARG A 56 -16.34 6.42 -0.52
N LEU A 57 -15.08 6.89 -0.47
CA LEU A 57 -13.93 6.08 -0.89
C LEU A 57 -13.83 4.78 -0.09
N HIS A 58 -14.01 4.83 1.24
CA HIS A 58 -14.01 3.64 2.08
C HIS A 58 -15.15 2.69 1.77
N TYR A 59 -16.35 3.22 1.51
CA TYR A 59 -17.48 2.41 1.07
C TYR A 59 -17.19 1.67 -0.24
N LEU A 60 -16.66 2.39 -1.25
CA LEU A 60 -16.27 1.77 -2.52
C LEU A 60 -15.19 0.69 -2.34
N SER A 61 -14.19 0.96 -1.49
CA SER A 61 -13.16 -0.02 -1.13
C SER A 61 -13.76 -1.27 -0.47
N GLU A 62 -14.71 -1.10 0.43
CA GLU A 62 -15.39 -2.22 1.06
C GLU A 62 -16.18 -3.07 0.06
N GLN A 63 -16.91 -2.43 -0.87
CA GLN A 63 -17.65 -3.14 -1.92
C GLN A 63 -16.70 -3.84 -2.90
N ALA A 64 -15.59 -3.21 -3.26
CA ALA A 64 -14.54 -3.81 -4.08
C ALA A 64 -13.96 -5.09 -3.43
N ASN A 65 -13.65 -5.04 -2.14
CA ASN A 65 -13.18 -6.18 -1.36
C ASN A 65 -14.21 -7.31 -1.23
N LYS A 66 -15.50 -7.00 -1.40
CA LYS A 66 -16.60 -7.98 -1.51
C LYS A 66 -16.78 -8.54 -2.92
N GLY A 67 -15.95 -8.12 -3.87
CA GLY A 67 -15.95 -8.60 -5.25
C GLY A 67 -16.66 -7.70 -6.27
N SER A 68 -17.04 -6.48 -5.91
CA SER A 68 -17.60 -5.52 -6.87
C SER A 68 -16.51 -4.87 -7.72
N ILE A 69 -16.38 -5.33 -8.95
CA ILE A 69 -15.46 -4.75 -9.94
C ILE A 69 -15.84 -3.30 -10.27
N GLU A 70 -17.13 -3.01 -10.32
CA GLU A 70 -17.65 -1.65 -10.55
C GLU A 70 -17.20 -0.68 -9.45
N ALA A 71 -17.36 -1.07 -8.19
CA ALA A 71 -16.91 -0.26 -7.06
C ALA A 71 -15.39 -0.05 -7.07
N ALA A 72 -14.60 -1.07 -7.41
CA ALA A 72 -13.16 -0.96 -7.56
C ALA A 72 -12.78 0.03 -8.66
N GLN A 73 -13.49 -0.02 -9.80
CA GLN A 73 -13.25 0.89 -10.91
C GLN A 73 -13.64 2.33 -10.59
N LEU A 74 -14.81 2.56 -9.94
CA LEU A 74 -15.23 3.89 -9.49
C LEU A 74 -14.23 4.48 -8.49
N LEU A 75 -13.72 3.66 -7.55
CA LEU A 75 -12.68 4.05 -6.61
C LEU A 75 -11.40 4.47 -7.36
N LYS A 76 -10.94 3.66 -8.31
CA LYS A 76 -9.75 3.96 -9.10
C LYS A 76 -9.89 5.22 -9.94
N ASN A 77 -11.06 5.42 -10.57
CA ASN A 77 -11.33 6.59 -11.41
C ASN A 77 -11.43 7.89 -10.60
N SER A 78 -11.94 7.82 -9.35
CA SER A 78 -12.14 9.00 -8.50
C SER A 78 -10.89 9.44 -7.77
N SER A 79 -10.00 8.52 -7.45
CA SER A 79 -8.84 8.75 -6.59
C SER A 79 -7.88 9.82 -7.10
N PRO A 80 -7.59 9.95 -8.42
CA PRO A 80 -6.69 10.98 -8.94
C PRO A 80 -7.17 12.42 -8.72
N ILE A 81 -8.49 12.65 -8.60
CA ILE A 81 -9.06 13.98 -8.30
C ILE A 81 -8.54 14.49 -6.94
N LEU A 82 -8.21 13.57 -6.05
CA LEU A 82 -7.69 13.83 -4.70
C LEU A 82 -6.17 13.65 -4.62
N GLY A 83 -5.49 13.33 -5.72
CA GLY A 83 -4.08 12.97 -5.73
C GLY A 83 -3.79 11.64 -5.01
N LEU A 84 -4.77 10.72 -4.97
CA LEU A 84 -4.64 9.41 -4.34
C LEU A 84 -4.46 8.31 -5.40
N LEU A 85 -3.83 7.20 -5.00
CA LEU A 85 -3.66 5.99 -5.81
C LEU A 85 -2.97 6.25 -7.17
N GLU A 86 -2.06 7.23 -7.23
CA GLU A 86 -1.29 7.55 -8.44
C GLU A 86 -0.23 6.49 -8.76
N ASN A 87 0.29 5.84 -7.73
CA ASN A 87 1.23 4.74 -7.88
C ASN A 87 0.51 3.43 -8.20
N THR A 88 1.25 2.43 -8.67
CA THR A 88 0.76 1.05 -8.70
C THR A 88 0.74 0.47 -7.30
N SER A 89 -0.14 -0.50 -7.03
CA SER A 89 -0.20 -1.21 -5.75
C SER A 89 1.15 -1.86 -5.43
N ASP A 90 1.78 -2.49 -6.42
CA ASP A 90 3.12 -3.08 -6.30
C ASP A 90 4.18 -2.06 -5.86
N ASN A 91 4.22 -0.89 -6.49
CA ASN A 91 5.16 0.16 -6.10
C ASN A 91 4.86 0.72 -4.71
N TRP A 92 3.58 0.90 -4.37
CA TRP A 92 3.16 1.33 -3.03
C TRP A 92 3.69 0.38 -1.95
N PHE A 93 3.43 -0.92 -2.07
CA PHE A 93 3.83 -1.91 -1.06
C PHE A 93 5.34 -2.20 -1.03
N LYS A 94 6.08 -1.88 -2.10
CA LYS A 94 7.55 -1.97 -2.14
C LYS A 94 8.27 -0.73 -1.60
N THR A 95 7.63 0.43 -1.63
CA THR A 95 8.26 1.69 -1.21
C THR A 95 7.72 2.20 0.11
N ASN A 96 6.52 1.78 0.50
CA ASN A 96 5.85 2.25 1.69
C ASN A 96 6.20 1.38 2.91
N SER A 97 7.23 1.80 3.63
CA SER A 97 7.71 1.15 4.85
C SER A 97 7.25 1.85 6.12
N PHE A 98 6.05 2.41 6.13
CA PHE A 98 5.57 3.20 7.26
C PHE A 98 5.15 2.29 8.45
N ASN A 99 6.08 1.96 9.35
CA ASN A 99 5.85 1.24 10.59
C ASN A 99 6.09 2.16 11.80
N GLN A 100 5.57 1.79 12.97
CA GLN A 100 5.73 2.54 14.23
C GLN A 100 7.20 2.80 14.61
N ASP A 101 8.11 1.97 14.11
CA ASP A 101 9.56 2.07 14.34
C ASP A 101 10.28 2.96 13.32
N ASP A 102 9.58 3.57 12.36
CA ASP A 102 10.15 4.42 11.30
C ASP A 102 10.71 5.77 11.77
N LEU A 103 10.58 6.08 13.03
CA LEU A 103 11.36 7.13 13.70
C LEU A 103 12.80 6.69 14.01
N SER A 104 13.12 5.43 13.81
CA SER A 104 14.48 4.88 13.95
C SER A 104 15.18 4.80 12.58
N ILE A 105 16.31 5.48 12.49
CA ILE A 105 17.15 5.79 11.32
C ILE A 105 17.78 4.56 10.61
N ASN A 106 17.33 3.33 10.87
CA ASN A 106 18.05 2.11 10.48
C ASN A 106 17.26 1.11 9.63
N LYS A 107 16.44 1.55 8.68
CA LYS A 107 15.79 0.59 7.76
C LYS A 107 16.66 0.21 6.57
N LEU A 108 16.53 -1.05 6.16
CA LEU A 108 17.18 -1.56 4.96
C LEU A 108 16.68 -0.80 3.73
N THR A 109 17.61 -0.26 2.96
CA THR A 109 17.29 0.36 1.67
C THR A 109 16.83 -0.72 0.67
N LYS A 110 16.04 -0.33 -0.35
CA LYS A 110 15.64 -1.23 -1.45
C LYS A 110 16.83 -2.01 -2.03
N ARG A 111 18.01 -1.37 -2.17
CA ARG A 111 19.22 -2.00 -2.65
C ARG A 111 19.70 -3.11 -1.71
N GLN A 112 19.72 -2.86 -0.40
CA GLN A 112 20.12 -3.85 0.60
C GLN A 112 19.15 -5.03 0.66
N ILE A 113 17.83 -4.77 0.50
CA ILE A 113 16.82 -5.83 0.42
C ILE A 113 17.08 -6.73 -0.78
N LEU A 114 17.30 -6.16 -1.97
CA LEU A 114 17.58 -6.92 -3.20
C LEU A 114 18.89 -7.72 -3.08
N GLU A 115 19.94 -7.16 -2.48
CA GLU A 115 21.19 -7.88 -2.21
C GLU A 115 20.99 -9.07 -1.25
N LEU A 116 20.14 -8.95 -0.24
CA LEU A 116 19.79 -10.04 0.67
C LEU A 116 18.95 -11.13 -0.01
N ILE A 117 18.00 -10.75 -0.88
CA ILE A 117 17.21 -11.70 -1.69
C ILE A 117 18.14 -12.50 -2.62
N GLU A 118 19.08 -11.84 -3.29
CA GLU A 118 20.07 -12.52 -4.14
C GLU A 118 20.97 -13.47 -3.33
N LYS A 119 21.46 -13.04 -2.17
CA LYS A 119 22.22 -13.92 -1.27
C LYS A 119 21.41 -15.14 -0.84
N ARG A 120 20.12 -14.97 -0.53
CA ARG A 120 19.23 -16.08 -0.20
C ARG A 120 19.05 -17.04 -1.38
N ALA A 121 18.85 -16.53 -2.59
CA ALA A 121 18.72 -17.35 -3.79
C ALA A 121 20.00 -18.18 -4.04
N ASN A 122 21.16 -17.54 -3.89
CA ASN A 122 22.47 -18.20 -4.00
C ASN A 122 22.68 -19.28 -2.93
N ALA A 123 22.24 -19.03 -1.68
CA ALA A 123 22.28 -20.03 -0.60
C ALA A 123 21.40 -21.25 -0.93
N LYS A 124 20.16 -21.04 -1.41
CA LYS A 124 19.28 -22.12 -1.88
C LYS A 124 19.92 -22.96 -2.99
N THR A 125 20.57 -22.32 -3.98
CA THR A 125 21.25 -23.01 -5.08
C THR A 125 22.41 -23.90 -4.57
N LYS A 126 23.12 -23.42 -3.55
CA LYS A 126 24.21 -24.15 -2.89
C LYS A 126 23.72 -25.18 -1.86
N LYS A 127 22.39 -25.32 -1.68
CA LYS A 127 21.73 -26.17 -0.67
C LYS A 127 22.07 -25.78 0.79
N ASP A 128 22.50 -24.55 1.00
CA ASP A 128 22.70 -23.96 2.33
C ASP A 128 21.36 -23.38 2.82
N PHE A 129 20.47 -24.27 3.25
CA PHE A 129 19.13 -23.90 3.69
C PHE A 129 19.15 -23.12 5.02
N GLU A 130 20.16 -23.39 5.87
CA GLU A 130 20.31 -22.69 7.14
C GLU A 130 20.55 -21.18 6.92
N LEU A 131 21.46 -20.83 6.00
CA LEU A 131 21.71 -19.44 5.63
C LEU A 131 20.49 -18.80 4.95
N ALA A 132 19.81 -19.54 4.06
CA ALA A 132 18.61 -19.04 3.39
C ALA A 132 17.48 -18.70 4.40
N ASP A 133 17.29 -19.54 5.41
CA ASP A 133 16.28 -19.31 6.46
C ASP A 133 16.68 -18.18 7.41
N LYS A 134 17.95 -18.05 7.76
CA LYS A 134 18.46 -16.90 8.53
C LYS A 134 18.19 -15.58 7.83
N ILE A 135 18.45 -15.51 6.52
CA ILE A 135 18.20 -14.30 5.73
C ILE A 135 16.69 -14.00 5.69
N ARG A 136 15.85 -15.02 5.45
CA ARG A 136 14.38 -14.84 5.45
C ARG A 136 13.88 -14.30 6.78
N LYS A 137 14.35 -14.88 7.89
CA LYS A 137 13.97 -14.44 9.24
C LYS A 137 14.45 -13.01 9.51
N SER A 138 15.68 -12.67 9.14
CA SER A 138 16.19 -11.31 9.29
C SER A 138 15.35 -10.28 8.54
N LEU A 139 14.91 -10.59 7.31
CA LEU A 139 14.02 -9.71 6.53
C LEU A 139 12.62 -9.64 7.15
N ASP A 140 12.10 -10.74 7.67
CA ASP A 140 10.80 -10.76 8.35
C ASP A 140 10.81 -9.96 9.65
N ASP A 141 11.89 -10.01 10.42
CA ASP A 141 12.12 -9.22 11.64
C ASP A 141 12.19 -7.71 11.32
N GLU A 142 12.67 -7.34 10.12
CA GLU A 142 12.67 -5.97 9.58
C GLU A 142 11.34 -5.57 8.91
N GLY A 143 10.29 -6.38 9.06
CA GLY A 143 8.96 -6.11 8.51
C GLY A 143 8.84 -6.36 7.00
N ILE A 144 9.75 -7.14 6.39
CA ILE A 144 9.75 -7.46 4.96
C ILE A 144 9.28 -8.89 4.75
N VAL A 145 8.21 -9.06 3.99
CA VAL A 145 7.66 -10.36 3.59
C VAL A 145 8.22 -10.76 2.23
N LEU A 146 8.72 -11.99 2.11
CA LEU A 146 9.17 -12.55 0.85
C LEU A 146 8.13 -13.53 0.28
N GLU A 147 7.83 -13.39 -0.99
CA GLU A 147 6.91 -14.25 -1.75
C GLU A 147 7.69 -14.92 -2.89
N ASP A 148 7.88 -16.25 -2.78
CA ASP A 148 8.55 -17.03 -3.84
C ASP A 148 7.55 -17.37 -4.94
N ASN A 149 7.86 -17.04 -6.18
CA ASN A 149 7.05 -17.35 -7.36
C ASN A 149 7.89 -18.03 -8.46
N ALA A 150 7.27 -18.40 -9.57
CA ALA A 150 7.95 -19.09 -10.68
C ALA A 150 9.07 -18.23 -11.33
N ASN A 151 9.01 -16.92 -11.21
CA ASN A 151 9.95 -15.97 -11.82
C ASN A 151 11.04 -15.50 -10.83
N GLY A 152 10.97 -15.93 -9.56
CA GLY A 152 11.94 -15.54 -8.52
C GLY A 152 11.31 -15.30 -7.15
N THR A 153 11.91 -14.42 -6.37
CA THR A 153 11.39 -13.99 -5.06
C THR A 153 10.97 -12.53 -5.16
N ASP A 154 9.72 -12.26 -4.91
CA ASP A 154 9.18 -10.90 -4.74
C ASP A 154 9.13 -10.52 -3.26
N TRP A 155 8.94 -9.24 -2.95
CA TRP A 155 8.94 -8.75 -1.59
C TRP A 155 8.02 -7.55 -1.40
N ARG A 156 7.50 -7.41 -0.17
CA ARG A 156 6.72 -6.25 0.26
C ARG A 156 6.90 -5.98 1.74
N TYR A 157 6.58 -4.78 2.19
CA TYR A 157 6.48 -4.51 3.62
C TYR A 157 5.19 -5.10 4.21
N LYS A 158 5.23 -5.47 5.50
CA LYS A 158 4.07 -5.99 6.27
C LYS A 158 2.93 -4.99 6.37
#